data_e29db7d92c8974e4b45b36c020f3ba61
#
_entry.id   e29db7d92c8974e4b45b36c020f3ba61
#
_cell.length_a   1.000
_cell.length_b   1.000
_cell.length_c   1.000
_cell.angle_alpha   90.00
_cell.angle_beta   90.00
_cell.angle_gamma   90.00
#
_symmetry.space_group_name_H-M   'P 1'
#
loop_
_entity.id
_entity.type
_entity.pdbx_description
1 polymer ?
#
loop_
_entity_poly.entity_id
_entity_poly.type
_entity_poly.pdbx_seq_one_letter_code
_entity_poly.pdbx_strand_id
1 'polypeptide(L)'
;DFETLKSGLGEYIKKVEQQRTKKTRTITGEYLRSMQEVQIANFLYLNGLDYEYERVYPFGSPSRSKKYTPDFYISQGEHSVWLEHYALSESGYNSLFTPQQRQRYLRAISDKRRIHKVNKTTLLETWSFYTDRRPLLDHLKEVLEKEGFILKPRNMEEVYKKIVETGKDKYIYKLIIFMMKFIEQYKTTGYDGGGFSILRERTDNPRTLLFLDIAEQVYHHYQSVLKQRNQIDFADMINDAHFYLQEIERQNIVLPYKYIIIDEFQDIARQRFNLTKR
;
A
#
# COMPACT_ATOMS: atom_id res chain seq x y z
N ASP A 1 37.04 -4.72 -27.88
CA ASP A 1 36.90 -3.60 -28.80
C ASP A 1 36.24 -2.43 -28.09
N PHE A 2 36.85 -1.23 -28.22
CA PHE A 2 36.42 -0.01 -27.47
C PHE A 2 35.00 0.44 -27.83
N GLU A 3 34.57 0.24 -29.08
CA GLU A 3 33.22 0.57 -29.55
C GLU A 3 32.15 -0.38 -28.93
N THR A 4 32.48 -1.64 -28.75
CA THR A 4 31.59 -2.62 -28.09
C THR A 4 31.42 -2.32 -26.60
N LEU A 5 32.53 -1.91 -25.94
CA LEU A 5 32.49 -1.46 -24.54
C LEU A 5 31.68 -0.17 -24.37
N LYS A 6 31.83 0.78 -25.30
CA LYS A 6 31.11 2.06 -25.29
C LYS A 6 29.61 1.88 -25.54
N SER A 7 29.21 0.98 -26.45
CA SER A 7 27.80 0.64 -26.69
C SER A 7 27.18 -0.08 -25.49
N GLY A 8 27.89 -1.05 -24.89
CA GLY A 8 27.45 -1.75 -23.68
C GLY A 8 27.31 -0.81 -22.47
N LEU A 9 28.23 0.14 -22.31
CA LEU A 9 28.16 1.15 -21.25
C LEU A 9 26.96 2.10 -21.47
N GLY A 10 26.69 2.49 -22.72
CA GLY A 10 25.53 3.31 -23.10
C GLY A 10 24.20 2.61 -22.82
N GLU A 11 24.09 1.32 -23.09
CA GLU A 11 22.90 0.52 -22.75
C GLU A 11 22.75 0.31 -21.23
N TYR A 12 23.85 0.09 -20.52
CA TYR A 12 23.84 -0.01 -19.07
C TYR A 12 23.41 1.30 -18.41
N ILE A 13 23.94 2.45 -18.84
CA ILE A 13 23.55 3.76 -18.35
C ILE A 13 22.06 4.02 -18.63
N LYS A 14 21.55 3.71 -19.83
CA LYS A 14 20.12 3.81 -20.15
C LYS A 14 19.25 2.93 -19.27
N LYS A 15 19.67 1.69 -18.98
CA LYS A 15 18.97 0.80 -18.02
C LYS A 15 18.98 1.35 -16.60
N VAL A 16 20.10 1.90 -16.14
CA VAL A 16 20.20 2.51 -14.79
C VAL A 16 19.37 3.79 -14.70
N GLU A 17 19.36 4.63 -15.74
CA GLU A 17 18.50 5.82 -15.78
C GLU A 17 17.02 5.46 -15.86
N GLN A 18 16.63 4.45 -16.63
CA GLN A 18 15.26 3.93 -16.65
C GLN A 18 14.84 3.35 -15.29
N GLN A 19 15.75 2.67 -14.57
CA GLN A 19 15.49 2.18 -13.21
C GLN A 19 15.40 3.32 -12.18
N ARG A 20 16.15 4.42 -12.36
CA ARG A 20 16.08 5.61 -11.48
C ARG A 20 14.78 6.39 -11.63
N THR A 21 14.15 6.37 -12.81
CA THR A 21 12.84 7.01 -13.05
C THR A 21 11.65 6.19 -12.56
N LYS A 22 11.79 4.86 -12.46
CA LYS A 22 10.77 3.93 -11.95
C LYS A 22 10.93 3.78 -10.43
N LYS A 23 10.22 4.61 -9.67
CA LYS A 23 10.45 4.73 -8.21
C LYS A 23 9.53 3.85 -7.36
N THR A 24 8.47 3.28 -7.90
CA THR A 24 7.42 2.62 -7.13
C THR A 24 7.28 1.17 -7.54
N ARG A 25 7.24 0.27 -6.55
CA ARG A 25 7.28 -1.17 -6.75
C ARG A 25 5.91 -1.81 -6.53
N THR A 26 5.56 -2.79 -7.36
CA THR A 26 4.34 -3.60 -7.25
C THR A 26 4.52 -4.77 -6.28
N ILE A 27 3.41 -5.46 -5.94
CA ILE A 27 3.41 -6.73 -5.20
C ILE A 27 4.21 -7.79 -5.96
N THR A 28 4.16 -7.79 -7.30
CA THR A 28 4.92 -8.73 -8.16
C THR A 28 6.40 -8.38 -8.28
N GLY A 29 6.82 -7.23 -7.75
CA GLY A 29 8.22 -6.82 -7.71
C GLY A 29 8.67 -5.92 -8.87
N GLU A 30 7.78 -5.57 -9.78
CA GLU A 30 8.05 -4.67 -10.90
C GLU A 30 8.13 -3.21 -10.45
N TYR A 31 8.96 -2.42 -11.13
CA TYR A 31 9.04 -0.97 -10.90
C TYR A 31 8.28 -0.22 -11.98
N LEU A 32 7.28 0.57 -11.59
CA LEU A 32 6.44 1.35 -12.48
C LEU A 32 6.70 2.84 -12.33
N ARG A 33 6.20 3.65 -13.27
CA ARG A 33 6.49 5.09 -13.35
C ARG A 33 5.71 5.91 -12.34
N SER A 34 4.49 5.51 -12.03
CA SER A 34 3.61 6.26 -11.12
C SER A 34 2.99 5.36 -10.04
N MET A 35 2.54 5.97 -8.94
CA MET A 35 1.81 5.28 -7.88
C MET A 35 0.46 4.75 -8.38
N GLN A 36 -0.21 5.46 -9.27
CA GLN A 36 -1.49 5.03 -9.82
C GLN A 36 -1.34 3.80 -10.72
N GLU A 37 -0.28 3.73 -11.53
CA GLU A 37 0.07 2.51 -12.28
C GLU A 37 0.34 1.32 -11.33
N VAL A 38 1.03 1.54 -10.20
CA VAL A 38 1.23 0.49 -9.19
C VAL A 38 -0.09 0.05 -8.56
N GLN A 39 -1.02 0.96 -8.31
CA GLN A 39 -2.35 0.61 -7.81
C GLN A 39 -3.11 -0.25 -8.83
N ILE A 40 -3.06 0.10 -10.12
CA ILE A 40 -3.65 -0.67 -11.21
C ILE A 40 -3.02 -2.08 -11.27
N ALA A 41 -1.69 -2.18 -11.33
CA ALA A 41 -0.97 -3.44 -11.39
C ALA A 41 -1.30 -4.36 -10.20
N ASN A 42 -1.27 -3.80 -8.99
CA ASN A 42 -1.63 -4.55 -7.79
C ASN A 42 -3.10 -4.98 -7.79
N PHE A 43 -4.01 -4.13 -8.26
CA PHE A 43 -5.43 -4.48 -8.41
C PHE A 43 -5.61 -5.67 -9.37
N LEU A 44 -4.99 -5.62 -10.55
CA LEU A 44 -5.04 -6.71 -11.53
C LEU A 44 -4.52 -8.02 -10.93
N TYR A 45 -3.34 -7.98 -10.32
CA TYR A 45 -2.75 -9.13 -9.66
C TYR A 45 -3.63 -9.71 -8.55
N LEU A 46 -4.13 -8.86 -7.64
CA LEU A 46 -4.96 -9.28 -6.52
C LEU A 46 -6.30 -9.89 -6.95
N ASN A 47 -6.82 -9.49 -8.12
CA ASN A 47 -8.06 -10.01 -8.68
C ASN A 47 -7.86 -11.14 -9.71
N GLY A 48 -6.66 -11.74 -9.76
CA GLY A 48 -6.38 -12.93 -10.55
C GLY A 48 -6.29 -12.70 -12.05
N LEU A 49 -6.05 -11.46 -12.47
CA LEU A 49 -5.82 -11.12 -13.87
C LEU A 49 -4.31 -11.13 -14.19
N ASP A 50 -3.97 -11.65 -15.37
CA ASP A 50 -2.62 -11.59 -15.87
C ASP A 50 -2.42 -10.28 -16.64
N TYR A 51 -1.25 -9.66 -16.45
CA TYR A 51 -0.91 -8.43 -17.14
C TYR A 51 0.56 -8.37 -17.52
N GLU A 52 0.87 -7.62 -18.57
CA GLU A 52 2.22 -7.22 -18.95
C GLU A 52 2.29 -5.68 -18.98
N TYR A 53 3.26 -5.12 -18.23
CA TYR A 53 3.49 -3.69 -18.21
C TYR A 53 4.35 -3.23 -19.38
N GLU A 54 3.92 -2.16 -20.09
CA GLU A 54 4.62 -1.59 -21.25
C GLU A 54 4.95 -2.63 -22.36
N ARG A 55 4.07 -3.59 -22.59
CA ARG A 55 4.20 -4.51 -23.72
C ARG A 55 4.16 -3.73 -25.04
N VAL A 56 5.08 -4.07 -25.95
CA VAL A 56 5.11 -3.44 -27.27
C VAL A 56 3.86 -3.78 -28.06
N TYR A 57 3.13 -2.76 -28.51
CA TYR A 57 1.96 -2.93 -29.37
C TYR A 57 2.38 -3.44 -30.74
N PRO A 58 1.86 -4.58 -31.23
CA PRO A 58 2.38 -5.26 -32.42
C PRO A 58 1.96 -4.63 -33.74
N PHE A 59 0.91 -3.80 -33.75
CA PHE A 59 0.32 -3.28 -34.97
C PHE A 59 0.79 -1.87 -35.34
N GLY A 60 1.92 -1.42 -34.82
CA GLY A 60 2.51 -0.13 -35.16
C GLY A 60 2.49 0.89 -34.03
N SER A 61 2.71 2.15 -34.37
CA SER A 61 2.81 3.23 -33.38
C SER A 61 2.07 4.49 -33.87
N PRO A 62 1.45 5.25 -32.98
CA PRO A 62 0.92 6.59 -33.28
C PRO A 62 2.01 7.57 -33.75
N SER A 63 3.27 7.32 -33.36
CA SER A 63 4.42 8.12 -33.73
C SER A 63 5.40 7.31 -34.57
N ARG A 64 5.88 7.88 -35.69
CA ARG A 64 6.88 7.23 -36.56
C ARG A 64 8.24 7.01 -35.89
N SER A 65 8.52 7.71 -34.81
CA SER A 65 9.86 7.74 -34.16
C SER A 65 10.02 6.83 -32.97
N LYS A 66 8.94 6.27 -32.41
CA LYS A 66 9.00 5.44 -31.20
C LYS A 66 8.04 4.27 -31.28
N LYS A 67 8.45 3.13 -30.73
CA LYS A 67 7.53 2.00 -30.48
C LYS A 67 6.43 2.45 -29.53
N TYR A 68 5.21 2.00 -29.79
CA TYR A 68 4.08 2.23 -28.92
C TYR A 68 3.99 1.11 -27.89
N THR A 69 3.96 1.50 -26.63
CA THR A 69 3.83 0.61 -25.49
C THR A 69 2.71 1.15 -24.60
N PRO A 70 1.48 0.63 -24.74
CA PRO A 70 0.41 0.93 -23.78
C PRO A 70 0.85 0.57 -22.36
N ASP A 71 0.26 1.22 -21.35
CA ASP A 71 0.67 1.01 -19.97
C ASP A 71 0.50 -0.45 -19.52
N PHE A 72 -0.62 -1.09 -19.91
CA PHE A 72 -0.86 -2.50 -19.59
C PHE A 72 -1.47 -3.24 -20.78
N TYR A 73 -1.05 -4.48 -20.94
CA TYR A 73 -1.75 -5.53 -21.67
C TYR A 73 -2.33 -6.48 -20.64
N ILE A 74 -3.65 -6.69 -20.66
CA ILE A 74 -4.37 -7.49 -19.65
C ILE A 74 -4.96 -8.70 -20.37
N SER A 75 -4.83 -9.90 -19.79
CA SER A 75 -5.34 -11.13 -20.38
C SER A 75 -5.98 -12.05 -19.34
N GLN A 76 -7.01 -12.79 -19.79
CA GLN A 76 -7.66 -13.86 -19.03
C GLN A 76 -8.13 -14.92 -20.02
N GLY A 77 -7.40 -16.05 -20.08
CA GLY A 77 -7.61 -17.07 -21.12
C GLY A 77 -7.33 -16.52 -22.51
N GLU A 78 -8.31 -16.65 -23.43
CA GLU A 78 -8.19 -16.11 -24.80
C GLU A 78 -8.60 -14.63 -24.90
N HIS A 79 -9.19 -14.08 -23.86
CA HIS A 79 -9.63 -12.70 -23.83
C HIS A 79 -8.51 -11.76 -23.44
N SER A 80 -8.31 -10.68 -24.21
CA SER A 80 -7.26 -9.70 -23.92
C SER A 80 -7.61 -8.30 -24.36
N VAL A 81 -7.10 -7.32 -23.61
CA VAL A 81 -7.29 -5.89 -23.85
C VAL A 81 -6.02 -5.10 -23.56
N TRP A 82 -5.97 -3.90 -24.09
CA TRP A 82 -4.96 -2.91 -23.79
C TRP A 82 -5.53 -1.86 -22.85
N LEU A 83 -4.75 -1.38 -21.89
CA LEU A 83 -5.15 -0.32 -20.96
C LEU A 83 -4.14 0.82 -20.99
N GLU A 84 -4.65 2.04 -21.06
CA GLU A 84 -3.90 3.27 -20.88
C GLU A 84 -4.40 4.01 -19.64
N HIS A 85 -3.47 4.48 -18.83
CA HIS A 85 -3.77 5.33 -17.68
C HIS A 85 -3.31 6.76 -17.93
N TYR A 86 -4.22 7.70 -17.96
CA TYR A 86 -3.93 9.08 -18.31
C TYR A 86 -3.73 9.96 -17.08
N ALA A 87 -2.66 10.76 -17.10
CA ALA A 87 -2.34 11.76 -16.08
C ALA A 87 -3.27 12.99 -16.12
N LEU A 88 -4.43 12.88 -16.74
CA LEU A 88 -5.47 13.89 -16.79
C LEU A 88 -6.69 13.47 -15.98
N SER A 89 -7.56 14.41 -15.66
CA SER A 89 -8.92 14.08 -15.24
C SER A 89 -9.74 13.57 -16.45
N GLU A 90 -10.84 12.90 -16.16
CA GLU A 90 -11.80 12.47 -17.18
C GLU A 90 -12.28 13.64 -18.08
N SER A 91 -12.38 14.85 -17.52
CA SER A 91 -12.67 16.08 -18.26
C SER A 91 -11.50 16.65 -19.08
N GLY A 92 -10.36 15.96 -19.10
CA GLY A 92 -9.18 16.37 -19.85
C GLY A 92 -8.36 17.48 -19.20
N TYR A 93 -8.46 17.67 -17.88
CA TYR A 93 -7.77 18.72 -17.15
C TYR A 93 -6.65 18.15 -16.25
N ASN A 94 -5.54 18.90 -16.16
CA ASN A 94 -4.48 18.70 -15.15
C ASN A 94 -3.87 20.06 -14.84
N SER A 95 -3.84 20.44 -13.57
CA SER A 95 -3.31 21.74 -13.11
C SER A 95 -1.81 21.93 -13.36
N LEU A 96 -1.06 20.86 -13.55
CA LEU A 96 0.37 20.88 -13.81
C LEU A 96 0.70 21.12 -15.29
N PHE A 97 -0.29 21.03 -16.19
CA PHE A 97 -0.07 21.15 -17.62
C PHE A 97 -0.42 22.56 -18.11
N THR A 98 0.50 23.14 -18.90
CA THR A 98 0.15 24.34 -19.69
C THR A 98 -0.92 24.02 -20.73
N PRO A 99 -1.67 25.01 -21.24
CA PRO A 99 -2.68 24.78 -22.28
C PRO A 99 -2.10 24.07 -23.53
N GLN A 100 -0.87 24.40 -23.92
CA GLN A 100 -0.20 23.78 -25.06
C GLN A 100 0.19 22.31 -24.77
N GLN A 101 0.70 22.01 -23.58
CA GLN A 101 1.02 20.65 -23.17
C GLN A 101 -0.23 19.80 -23.12
N ARG A 102 -1.33 20.33 -22.56
CA ARG A 102 -2.62 19.65 -22.51
C ARG A 102 -3.14 19.32 -23.92
N GLN A 103 -3.12 20.29 -24.83
CA GLN A 103 -3.57 20.07 -26.20
C GLN A 103 -2.75 18.99 -26.93
N ARG A 104 -1.41 18.98 -26.74
CA ARG A 104 -0.53 17.94 -27.29
C ARG A 104 -0.88 16.57 -26.69
N TYR A 105 -1.14 16.51 -25.39
CA TYR A 105 -1.48 15.27 -24.70
C TYR A 105 -2.82 14.70 -25.21
N LEU A 106 -3.85 15.54 -25.35
CA LEU A 106 -5.16 15.15 -25.89
C LEU A 106 -5.08 14.66 -27.34
N ARG A 107 -4.21 15.27 -28.17
CA ARG A 107 -3.95 14.76 -29.55
C ARG A 107 -3.32 13.36 -29.48
N ALA A 108 -2.35 13.14 -28.60
CA ALA A 108 -1.73 11.84 -28.43
C ALA A 108 -2.74 10.76 -28.00
N ILE A 109 -3.70 11.09 -27.11
CA ILE A 109 -4.81 10.19 -26.75
C ILE A 109 -5.64 9.86 -28.00
N SER A 110 -6.01 10.85 -28.77
CA SER A 110 -6.79 10.63 -30.01
C SER A 110 -6.05 9.72 -31.01
N ASP A 111 -4.75 9.89 -31.14
CA ASP A 111 -3.92 9.04 -32.00
C ASP A 111 -3.84 7.59 -31.48
N LYS A 112 -3.74 7.39 -30.18
CA LYS A 112 -3.80 6.06 -29.55
C LYS A 112 -5.15 5.38 -29.80
N ARG A 113 -6.25 6.08 -29.56
CA ARG A 113 -7.61 5.57 -29.86
C ARG A 113 -7.77 5.18 -31.33
N ARG A 114 -7.25 6.00 -32.23
CA ARG A 114 -7.32 5.74 -33.67
C ARG A 114 -6.59 4.46 -34.09
N ILE A 115 -5.37 4.23 -33.56
CA ILE A 115 -4.59 3.03 -33.92
C ILE A 115 -5.26 1.75 -33.40
N HIS A 116 -5.82 1.75 -32.19
CA HIS A 116 -6.58 0.62 -31.69
C HIS A 116 -7.85 0.35 -32.48
N LYS A 117 -8.58 1.41 -32.87
CA LYS A 117 -9.78 1.30 -33.71
C LYS A 117 -9.47 0.70 -35.09
N VAL A 118 -8.39 1.17 -35.75
CA VAL A 118 -7.98 0.68 -37.08
C VAL A 118 -7.60 -0.79 -37.02
N ASN A 119 -6.90 -1.22 -35.96
CA ASN A 119 -6.44 -2.59 -35.82
C ASN A 119 -7.45 -3.50 -35.09
N LYS A 120 -8.66 -3.00 -34.79
CA LYS A 120 -9.73 -3.75 -34.12
C LYS A 120 -9.30 -4.37 -32.79
N THR A 121 -8.48 -3.65 -32.03
CA THR A 121 -8.05 -4.05 -30.68
C THR A 121 -8.79 -3.22 -29.63
N THR A 122 -9.16 -3.82 -28.52
CA THR A 122 -9.84 -3.12 -27.41
C THR A 122 -8.84 -2.31 -26.62
N LEU A 123 -9.13 -1.02 -26.45
CA LEU A 123 -8.39 -0.11 -25.59
C LEU A 123 -9.28 0.34 -24.44
N LEU A 124 -8.92 -0.02 -23.22
CA LEU A 124 -9.49 0.51 -21.99
C LEU A 124 -8.75 1.76 -21.58
N GLU A 125 -9.45 2.68 -20.95
CA GLU A 125 -8.88 3.95 -20.54
C GLU A 125 -9.24 4.24 -19.07
N THR A 126 -8.26 4.69 -18.30
CA THR A 126 -8.46 5.17 -16.92
C THR A 126 -7.82 6.54 -16.77
N TRP A 127 -8.30 7.30 -15.78
CA TRP A 127 -7.94 8.69 -15.56
C TRP A 127 -7.43 8.90 -14.14
N SER A 128 -6.53 9.85 -13.96
CA SER A 128 -6.03 10.19 -12.61
C SER A 128 -7.10 10.73 -11.67
N PHE A 129 -8.13 11.39 -12.23
CA PHE A 129 -9.26 11.94 -11.47
C PHE A 129 -10.55 11.79 -12.25
N TYR A 130 -11.62 11.47 -11.55
CA TYR A 130 -12.97 11.33 -12.08
C TYR A 130 -13.90 12.43 -11.57
N THR A 131 -14.89 12.81 -12.36
CA THR A 131 -15.84 13.88 -12.02
C THR A 131 -16.76 13.50 -10.88
N ASP A 132 -17.08 12.23 -10.76
CA ASP A 132 -17.91 11.65 -9.68
C ASP A 132 -17.16 11.44 -8.36
N ARG A 133 -15.86 11.76 -8.30
CA ARG A 133 -14.97 11.64 -7.14
C ARG A 133 -14.77 10.22 -6.63
N ARG A 134 -15.23 9.19 -7.32
CA ARG A 134 -14.96 7.80 -6.94
C ARG A 134 -13.48 7.46 -7.15
N PRO A 135 -12.95 6.49 -6.39
CA PRO A 135 -11.58 6.01 -6.54
C PRO A 135 -11.31 5.44 -7.95
N LEU A 136 -10.07 5.59 -8.42
CA LEU A 136 -9.59 5.01 -9.67
C LEU A 136 -9.91 3.51 -9.81
N LEU A 137 -9.74 2.75 -8.73
CA LEU A 137 -9.92 1.30 -8.76
C LEU A 137 -11.38 0.86 -8.92
N ASP A 138 -12.34 1.68 -8.50
CA ASP A 138 -13.77 1.42 -8.71
C ASP A 138 -14.11 1.55 -10.19
N HIS A 139 -13.59 2.59 -10.86
CA HIS A 139 -13.73 2.76 -12.30
C HIS A 139 -13.02 1.66 -13.08
N LEU A 140 -11.80 1.29 -12.68
CA LEU A 140 -11.07 0.18 -13.30
C LEU A 140 -11.86 -1.12 -13.21
N LYS A 141 -12.45 -1.41 -12.04
CA LYS A 141 -13.30 -2.58 -11.83
C LYS A 141 -14.48 -2.60 -12.82
N GLU A 142 -15.23 -1.50 -12.89
CA GLU A 142 -16.40 -1.39 -13.77
C GLU A 142 -16.04 -1.57 -15.25
N VAL A 143 -14.93 -0.99 -15.70
CA VAL A 143 -14.47 -1.08 -17.09
C VAL A 143 -14.05 -2.52 -17.43
N LEU A 144 -13.35 -3.22 -16.52
CA LEU A 144 -12.96 -4.61 -16.70
C LEU A 144 -14.16 -5.55 -16.71
N GLU A 145 -15.09 -5.41 -15.77
CA GLU A 145 -16.30 -6.22 -15.69
C GLU A 145 -17.21 -6.02 -16.92
N LYS A 146 -17.31 -4.78 -17.42
CA LYS A 146 -18.05 -4.46 -18.66
C LYS A 146 -17.45 -5.14 -19.89
N GLU A 147 -16.14 -5.27 -19.95
CA GLU A 147 -15.44 -5.99 -21.02
C GLU A 147 -15.45 -7.50 -20.84
N GLY A 148 -16.08 -8.03 -19.77
CA GLY A 148 -16.25 -9.45 -19.54
C GLY A 148 -15.16 -10.14 -18.74
N PHE A 149 -14.24 -9.39 -18.12
CA PHE A 149 -13.27 -9.98 -17.20
C PHE A 149 -13.93 -10.43 -15.89
N ILE A 150 -13.54 -11.60 -15.42
CA ILE A 150 -14.03 -12.17 -14.16
C ILE A 150 -12.98 -11.91 -13.08
N LEU A 151 -13.31 -11.03 -12.14
CA LEU A 151 -12.44 -10.71 -11.02
C LEU A 151 -12.53 -11.79 -9.95
N LYS A 152 -11.44 -12.54 -9.75
CA LYS A 152 -11.34 -13.60 -8.73
C LYS A 152 -10.23 -13.23 -7.74
N PRO A 153 -10.55 -12.81 -6.51
CA PRO A 153 -9.54 -12.50 -5.52
C PRO A 153 -8.58 -13.66 -5.31
N ARG A 154 -7.28 -13.39 -5.35
CA ARG A 154 -6.23 -14.39 -5.06
C ARG A 154 -6.27 -14.77 -3.59
N ASN A 155 -5.84 -15.97 -3.29
CA ASN A 155 -5.65 -16.43 -1.92
C ASN A 155 -4.64 -15.53 -1.21
N MET A 156 -4.97 -15.08 0.00
CA MET A 156 -4.11 -14.17 0.79
C MET A 156 -2.76 -14.79 1.15
N GLU A 157 -2.68 -16.12 1.30
CA GLU A 157 -1.39 -16.80 1.53
C GLU A 157 -0.47 -16.72 0.31
N GLU A 158 -1.00 -16.86 -0.91
CA GLU A 158 -0.24 -16.69 -2.14
C GLU A 158 0.26 -15.25 -2.31
N VAL A 159 -0.62 -14.29 -2.02
CA VAL A 159 -0.27 -12.86 -2.03
C VAL A 159 0.84 -12.58 -1.02
N TYR A 160 0.72 -13.10 0.20
CA TYR A 160 1.74 -12.94 1.23
C TYR A 160 3.09 -13.55 0.81
N LYS A 161 3.09 -14.78 0.30
CA LYS A 161 4.30 -15.42 -0.23
C LYS A 161 4.95 -14.58 -1.32
N LYS A 162 4.15 -14.05 -2.25
CA LYS A 162 4.65 -13.20 -3.33
C LYS A 162 5.26 -11.90 -2.81
N ILE A 163 4.63 -11.26 -1.83
CA ILE A 163 5.16 -10.05 -1.18
C ILE A 163 6.49 -10.36 -0.48
N VAL A 164 6.60 -11.49 0.22
CA VAL A 164 7.85 -11.91 0.89
C VAL A 164 8.94 -12.23 -0.11
N GLU A 165 8.65 -12.97 -1.17
CA GLU A 165 9.61 -13.32 -2.22
C GLU A 165 10.14 -12.10 -2.99
N THR A 166 9.26 -11.17 -3.32
CA THR A 166 9.61 -9.99 -4.12
C THR A 166 10.14 -8.85 -3.27
N GLY A 167 9.65 -8.74 -2.04
CA GLY A 167 10.07 -7.73 -1.08
C GLY A 167 11.34 -8.15 -0.37
N LYS A 168 12.54 -7.90 -0.90
CA LYS A 168 13.71 -7.76 -0.02
C LYS A 168 13.41 -6.62 0.97
N ASP A 169 12.43 -6.84 1.81
CA ASP A 169 12.22 -6.65 3.23
C ASP A 169 12.22 -5.26 3.85
N LYS A 170 12.61 -4.21 3.16
CA LYS A 170 12.71 -2.93 3.84
C LYS A 170 11.36 -2.35 4.25
N TYR A 171 10.31 -2.57 3.47
CA TYR A 171 8.98 -2.00 3.75
C TYR A 171 8.17 -2.87 4.72
N ILE A 172 8.20 -4.18 4.54
CA ILE A 172 7.53 -5.12 5.46
C ILE A 172 8.20 -5.05 6.84
N TYR A 173 9.53 -5.07 6.88
CA TYR A 173 10.27 -4.90 8.12
C TYR A 173 9.91 -3.58 8.83
N LYS A 174 9.86 -2.46 8.10
CA LYS A 174 9.44 -1.18 8.67
C LYS A 174 8.01 -1.19 9.19
N LEU A 175 7.09 -1.86 8.46
CA LEU A 175 5.71 -2.00 8.91
C LEU A 175 5.63 -2.85 10.19
N ILE A 176 6.37 -3.94 10.26
CA ILE A 176 6.44 -4.78 11.48
C ILE A 176 6.96 -3.97 12.66
N ILE A 177 8.08 -3.27 12.50
CA ILE A 177 8.64 -2.41 13.57
C ILE A 177 7.65 -1.31 13.97
N PHE A 178 6.99 -0.70 13.00
CA PHE A 178 5.97 0.32 13.28
C PHE A 178 4.78 -0.28 14.06
N MET A 179 4.30 -1.45 13.65
CA MET A 179 3.21 -2.16 14.34
C MET A 179 3.60 -2.56 15.76
N MET A 180 4.81 -3.10 15.95
CA MET A 180 5.32 -3.43 17.27
C MET A 180 5.35 -2.21 18.21
N LYS A 181 5.90 -1.09 17.73
CA LYS A 181 5.94 0.17 18.49
C LYS A 181 4.54 0.71 18.78
N PHE A 182 3.62 0.59 17.83
CA PHE A 182 2.24 1.01 18.05
C PHE A 182 1.57 0.17 19.14
N ILE A 183 1.69 -1.16 19.10
CA ILE A 183 1.12 -2.07 20.11
C ILE A 183 1.73 -1.80 21.49
N GLU A 184 3.04 -1.62 21.56
CA GLU A 184 3.72 -1.26 22.80
C GLU A 184 3.18 0.05 23.37
N GLN A 185 3.09 1.10 22.54
CA GLN A 185 2.55 2.41 22.94
C GLN A 185 1.07 2.33 23.33
N TYR A 186 0.28 1.56 22.58
CA TYR A 186 -1.13 1.30 22.88
C TYR A 186 -1.32 0.70 24.27
N LYS A 187 -0.57 -0.34 24.60
CA LYS A 187 -0.59 -1.01 25.90
C LYS A 187 -0.07 -0.12 27.02
N THR A 188 1.06 0.58 26.81
CA THR A 188 1.65 1.47 27.83
C THR A 188 0.81 2.72 28.12
N THR A 189 -0.14 3.06 27.23
CA THR A 189 -1.13 4.12 27.46
C THR A 189 -2.30 3.62 28.34
N GLY A 190 -2.39 2.30 28.55
CA GLY A 190 -3.44 1.67 29.35
C GLY A 190 -4.69 1.36 28.56
N TYR A 191 -4.60 1.30 27.24
CA TYR A 191 -5.68 0.79 26.42
C TYR A 191 -5.71 -0.75 26.47
N ASP A 192 -6.91 -1.27 26.62
CA ASP A 192 -7.25 -2.68 26.41
C ASP A 192 -7.90 -2.90 25.04
N GLY A 193 -8.51 -4.07 24.82
CA GLY A 193 -9.20 -4.38 23.55
C GLY A 193 -10.28 -3.38 23.15
N GLY A 194 -10.86 -2.63 24.08
CA GLY A 194 -11.88 -1.59 23.80
C GLY A 194 -11.29 -0.24 23.35
N GLY A 195 -10.00 -0.02 23.55
CA GLY A 195 -9.33 1.24 23.22
C GLY A 195 -9.31 1.55 21.72
N PHE A 196 -9.41 0.56 20.84
CA PHE A 196 -9.48 0.76 19.39
C PHE A 196 -10.74 1.53 18.97
N SER A 197 -11.87 1.29 19.60
CA SER A 197 -13.11 2.07 19.36
C SER A 197 -12.89 3.54 19.69
N ILE A 198 -12.27 3.84 20.83
CA ILE A 198 -11.95 5.21 21.25
C ILE A 198 -11.01 5.91 20.24
N LEU A 199 -10.03 5.17 19.69
CA LEU A 199 -9.12 5.73 18.68
C LEU A 199 -9.82 6.00 17.36
N ARG A 200 -10.78 5.15 16.93
CA ARG A 200 -11.58 5.35 15.72
C ARG A 200 -12.45 6.61 15.83
N GLU A 201 -13.07 6.85 16.97
CA GLU A 201 -13.87 8.05 17.20
C GLU A 201 -13.09 9.38 17.10
N ARG A 202 -11.76 9.31 17.20
CA ARG A 202 -10.88 10.49 17.15
C ARG A 202 -10.38 10.83 15.75
N THR A 203 -10.76 10.09 14.72
CA THR A 203 -10.24 10.28 13.37
C THR A 203 -11.25 9.94 12.29
N ASP A 204 -11.33 10.79 11.28
CA ASP A 204 -12.09 10.53 10.05
C ASP A 204 -11.18 10.16 8.88
N ASN A 205 -9.87 10.01 9.13
CA ASN A 205 -8.91 9.71 8.08
C ASN A 205 -9.02 8.22 7.67
N PRO A 206 -9.39 7.90 6.40
CA PRO A 206 -9.58 6.52 5.97
C PRO A 206 -8.34 5.64 6.10
N ARG A 207 -7.15 6.21 5.93
CA ARG A 207 -5.88 5.45 6.09
C ARG A 207 -5.62 5.11 7.55
N THR A 208 -5.94 6.02 8.47
CA THR A 208 -5.82 5.78 9.91
C THR A 208 -6.83 4.73 10.35
N LEU A 209 -8.07 4.80 9.88
CA LEU A 209 -9.10 3.80 10.16
C LEU A 209 -8.67 2.41 9.68
N LEU A 210 -8.21 2.28 8.43
CA LEU A 210 -7.68 1.02 7.90
C LEU A 210 -6.48 0.50 8.71
N PHE A 211 -5.57 1.39 9.12
CA PHE A 211 -4.45 1.02 9.98
C PHE A 211 -4.93 0.48 11.33
N LEU A 212 -5.91 1.12 11.96
CA LEU A 212 -6.48 0.67 13.24
C LEU A 212 -7.16 -0.69 13.12
N ASP A 213 -7.84 -0.98 12.01
CA ASP A 213 -8.47 -2.28 11.75
C ASP A 213 -7.42 -3.40 11.66
N ILE A 214 -6.30 -3.14 10.99
CA ILE A 214 -5.19 -4.09 10.92
C ILE A 214 -4.52 -4.23 12.30
N ALA A 215 -4.26 -3.12 12.97
CA ALA A 215 -3.59 -3.11 14.27
C ALA A 215 -4.39 -3.84 15.35
N GLU A 216 -5.70 -3.72 15.34
CA GLU A 216 -6.59 -4.45 16.26
C GLU A 216 -6.50 -5.96 16.06
N GLN A 217 -6.55 -6.43 14.81
CA GLN A 217 -6.41 -7.86 14.50
C GLN A 217 -5.04 -8.40 14.96
N VAL A 218 -3.96 -7.65 14.70
CA VAL A 218 -2.60 -8.02 15.13
C VAL A 218 -2.51 -8.03 16.65
N TYR A 219 -3.07 -7.04 17.32
CA TYR A 219 -3.09 -6.96 18.79
C TYR A 219 -3.80 -8.16 19.41
N HIS A 220 -5.01 -8.50 18.95
CA HIS A 220 -5.76 -9.64 19.49
C HIS A 220 -5.04 -10.96 19.23
N HIS A 221 -4.46 -11.13 18.04
CA HIS A 221 -3.66 -12.32 17.74
C HIS A 221 -2.42 -12.41 18.65
N TYR A 222 -1.69 -11.31 18.80
CA TYR A 222 -0.52 -11.23 19.69
C TYR A 222 -0.87 -11.59 21.13
N GLN A 223 -1.93 -11.01 21.67
CA GLN A 223 -2.40 -11.34 23.03
C GLN A 223 -2.84 -12.80 23.17
N SER A 224 -3.51 -13.34 22.15
CA SER A 224 -3.87 -14.75 22.10
C SER A 224 -2.65 -15.68 22.16
N VAL A 225 -1.61 -15.37 21.40
CA VAL A 225 -0.35 -16.15 21.39
C VAL A 225 0.36 -16.06 22.74
N LEU A 226 0.45 -14.89 23.37
CA LEU A 226 1.02 -14.74 24.71
C LEU A 226 0.27 -15.59 25.73
N LYS A 227 -1.06 -15.53 25.72
CA LYS A 227 -1.91 -16.33 26.62
C LYS A 227 -1.73 -17.83 26.40
N GLN A 228 -1.69 -18.30 25.15
CA GLN A 228 -1.47 -19.71 24.82
C GLN A 228 -0.10 -20.23 25.32
N ARG A 229 0.90 -19.36 25.30
CA ARG A 229 2.27 -19.68 25.75
C ARG A 229 2.47 -19.45 27.24
N ASN A 230 1.45 -18.99 27.96
CA ASN A 230 1.54 -18.57 29.34
C ASN A 230 2.66 -17.54 29.59
N GLN A 231 2.72 -16.54 28.68
CA GLN A 231 3.71 -15.47 28.68
C GLN A 231 3.02 -14.11 28.78
N ILE A 232 3.72 -13.15 29.33
CA ILE A 232 3.35 -11.73 29.38
C ILE A 232 4.50 -10.89 28.83
N ASP A 233 4.22 -9.76 28.24
CA ASP A 233 5.24 -8.77 27.91
C ASP A 233 5.41 -7.71 29.02
N PHE A 234 6.40 -6.82 28.87
CA PHE A 234 6.66 -5.78 29.86
C PHE A 234 5.50 -4.81 30.07
N ALA A 235 4.71 -4.54 29.03
CA ALA A 235 3.55 -3.67 29.17
C ALA A 235 2.42 -4.37 29.94
N ASP A 236 2.18 -5.67 29.69
CA ASP A 236 1.25 -6.48 30.46
C ASP A 236 1.67 -6.54 31.92
N MET A 237 2.95 -6.77 32.19
CA MET A 237 3.47 -6.83 33.58
C MET A 237 3.16 -5.55 34.37
N ILE A 238 3.30 -4.38 33.72
CA ILE A 238 3.00 -3.09 34.35
C ILE A 238 1.48 -2.89 34.54
N ASN A 239 0.70 -3.27 33.52
CA ASN A 239 -0.75 -3.14 33.57
C ASN A 239 -1.35 -4.09 34.64
N ASP A 240 -0.88 -5.32 34.69
CA ASP A 240 -1.28 -6.31 35.69
C ASP A 240 -0.88 -5.87 37.12
N ALA A 241 0.34 -5.36 37.28
CA ALA A 241 0.78 -4.80 38.57
C ALA A 241 -0.13 -3.65 39.01
N HIS A 242 -0.52 -2.75 38.07
CA HIS A 242 -1.47 -1.68 38.39
C HIS A 242 -2.83 -2.22 38.81
N PHE A 243 -3.35 -3.23 38.13
CA PHE A 243 -4.61 -3.90 38.46
C PHE A 243 -4.54 -4.57 39.83
N TYR A 244 -3.46 -5.33 40.12
CA TYR A 244 -3.28 -5.98 41.41
C TYR A 244 -3.11 -4.98 42.55
N LEU A 245 -2.46 -3.86 42.36
CA LEU A 245 -2.38 -2.81 43.38
C LEU A 245 -3.75 -2.21 43.69
N GLN A 246 -4.63 -2.05 42.71
CA GLN A 246 -6.01 -1.62 42.98
C GLN A 246 -6.76 -2.63 43.84
N GLU A 247 -6.54 -3.90 43.60
CA GLU A 247 -7.19 -4.96 44.38
C GLU A 247 -6.64 -5.06 45.81
N ILE A 248 -5.32 -4.92 45.98
CA ILE A 248 -4.64 -4.82 47.30
C ILE A 248 -5.18 -3.62 48.09
N GLU A 249 -5.36 -2.48 47.45
CA GLU A 249 -5.90 -1.27 48.05
C GLU A 249 -7.36 -1.47 48.53
N ARG A 250 -8.20 -2.13 47.71
CA ARG A 250 -9.59 -2.50 48.06
C ARG A 250 -9.64 -3.43 49.27
N GLN A 251 -8.66 -4.31 49.45
CA GLN A 251 -8.54 -5.23 50.56
C GLN A 251 -7.86 -4.62 51.79
N ASN A 252 -7.51 -3.30 51.77
CA ASN A 252 -6.80 -2.59 52.84
C ASN A 252 -5.46 -3.25 53.23
N ILE A 253 -4.78 -3.89 52.29
CA ILE A 253 -3.47 -4.48 52.52
C ILE A 253 -2.41 -3.38 52.43
N VAL A 254 -1.63 -3.19 53.47
CA VAL A 254 -0.56 -2.18 53.53
C VAL A 254 0.72 -2.78 52.93
N LEU A 255 1.26 -2.09 51.94
CA LEU A 255 2.55 -2.46 51.34
C LEU A 255 3.70 -2.18 52.34
N PRO A 256 4.78 -2.99 52.31
CA PRO A 256 5.89 -2.85 53.28
C PRO A 256 6.80 -1.66 53.01
N TYR A 257 6.53 -0.87 51.98
CA TYR A 257 7.37 0.27 51.56
C TYR A 257 6.83 1.59 52.11
N LYS A 258 7.71 2.35 52.78
CA LYS A 258 7.38 3.71 53.28
C LYS A 258 7.70 4.79 52.26
N TYR A 259 8.66 4.56 51.37
CA TYR A 259 9.12 5.53 50.38
C TYR A 259 9.36 4.82 49.04
N ILE A 260 9.00 5.46 47.95
CA ILE A 260 9.30 5.04 46.60
C ILE A 260 10.10 6.18 45.93
N ILE A 261 11.30 5.88 45.48
CA ILE A 261 12.17 6.82 44.78
C ILE A 261 12.18 6.44 43.32
N ILE A 262 11.85 7.37 42.45
CA ILE A 262 11.78 7.15 40.99
C ILE A 262 12.84 8.01 40.36
N ASP A 263 13.79 7.35 39.70
CA ASP A 263 14.76 8.01 38.82
C ASP A 263 14.16 8.25 37.41
N GLU A 264 14.65 9.27 36.71
CA GLU A 264 14.20 9.66 35.35
C GLU A 264 12.66 9.78 35.24
N PHE A 265 12.04 10.42 36.24
CA PHE A 265 10.59 10.56 36.33
C PHE A 265 9.94 11.18 35.07
N GLN A 266 10.64 12.02 34.32
CA GLN A 266 10.17 12.61 33.07
C GLN A 266 9.92 11.58 31.95
N ASP A 267 10.55 10.41 32.02
CA ASP A 267 10.44 9.34 31.02
C ASP A 267 9.35 8.31 31.37
N ILE A 268 8.57 8.58 32.43
CA ILE A 268 7.51 7.68 32.88
C ILE A 268 6.30 7.72 31.92
N ALA A 269 5.95 6.55 31.35
CA ALA A 269 4.69 6.34 30.66
C ALA A 269 3.50 6.41 31.63
N ARG A 270 2.30 6.79 31.11
CA ARG A 270 1.09 7.02 31.92
C ARG A 270 0.77 5.87 32.90
N GLN A 271 0.89 4.62 32.48
CA GLN A 271 0.59 3.47 33.33
C GLN A 271 1.63 3.29 34.45
N ARG A 272 2.91 3.52 34.19
CA ARG A 272 3.94 3.54 35.23
C ARG A 272 3.69 4.65 36.25
N PHE A 273 3.27 5.84 35.78
CA PHE A 273 2.88 6.94 36.63
C PHE A 273 1.68 6.55 37.54
N ASN A 274 0.64 5.94 36.94
CA ASN A 274 -0.53 5.49 37.73
C ASN A 274 -0.17 4.43 38.75
N LEU A 275 0.82 3.57 38.46
CA LEU A 275 1.35 2.58 39.41
C LEU A 275 2.03 3.23 40.61
N THR A 276 2.70 4.35 40.37
CA THR A 276 3.51 5.02 41.43
C THR A 276 2.74 6.09 42.22
N LYS A 277 1.60 6.51 41.74
CA LYS A 277 0.75 7.52 42.40
C LYS A 277 -0.06 6.98 43.54
N ARG A 278 -0.11 5.67 43.70
CA ARG A 278 -0.85 4.95 44.74
C ARG A 278 0.08 4.48 45.83
#